data_a155b3714cece8e26d0e2301cf6c9759
#
_entry.id   a155b3714cece8e26d0e2301cf6c9759
#
_cell.length_a   1.000
_cell.length_b   1.000
_cell.length_c   1.000
_cell.angle_alpha   90.00
_cell.angle_beta   90.00
_cell.angle_gamma   90.00
#
_symmetry.space_group_name_H-M   'P 1'
#
loop_
_entity.id
_entity.type
_entity.pdbx_description
1 polymer ?
#
loop_
_entity_poly.entity_id
_entity_poly.type
_entity_poly.pdbx_seq_one_letter_code
_entity_poly.pdbx_strand_id
1 'polypeptide(L)'
;MSRRPRYTYAHALHHVTLRCNNREFLFSEPSMKLFLDVLQKARDKFPLALYNYCLMTNHVHLLFKVGCDDTLSTAMHWISTRFSQRFNRLRDRHGHLWEGRFRSTIVEEDSYFFRCMTYLDLNPVRAGIAATPLDYPWCGHRALRDEDATRTLSQIQLKVPEGVGSGS
;
A
#
# COMPACT_ATOMS: atom_id res chain seq x y z
N MET A 1 20.89 -4.05 -20.78
CA MET A 1 21.18 -2.86 -19.93
C MET A 1 20.76 -3.15 -18.51
N SER A 2 21.68 -3.06 -17.58
CA SER A 2 21.37 -3.17 -16.15
C SER A 2 20.48 -1.99 -15.73
N ARG A 3 19.31 -2.26 -15.16
CA ARG A 3 18.42 -1.21 -14.66
C ARG A 3 19.03 -0.58 -13.41
N ARG A 4 19.07 0.75 -13.36
CA ARG A 4 19.62 1.50 -12.21
C ARG A 4 18.95 1.02 -10.91
N PRO A 5 19.72 0.85 -9.80
CA PRO A 5 19.17 0.63 -8.47
C PRO A 5 18.19 1.76 -8.11
N ARG A 6 17.17 1.43 -7.30
CA ARG A 6 16.33 2.49 -6.74
C ARG A 6 17.10 3.22 -5.66
N TYR A 7 17.01 4.54 -5.70
CA TYR A 7 17.55 5.34 -4.62
C TYR A 7 16.69 5.14 -3.38
N THR A 8 17.32 4.75 -2.29
CA THR A 8 16.71 4.59 -0.98
C THR A 8 17.80 4.71 0.09
N TYR A 9 17.41 4.99 1.32
CA TYR A 9 18.30 5.05 2.48
C TYR A 9 17.50 4.63 3.72
N ALA A 10 18.23 4.30 4.80
CA ALA A 10 17.61 3.91 6.07
C ALA A 10 16.64 4.98 6.57
N HIS A 11 15.48 4.54 7.04
CA HIS A 11 14.38 5.38 7.50
C HIS A 11 13.72 6.28 6.46
N ALA A 12 14.03 6.11 5.16
CA ALA A 12 13.33 6.83 4.11
C ALA A 12 11.85 6.44 4.05
N LEU A 13 11.01 7.43 3.81
CA LEU A 13 9.59 7.25 3.55
C LEU A 13 9.36 7.15 2.04
N HIS A 14 8.67 6.11 1.61
CA HIS A 14 8.42 5.84 0.20
C HIS A 14 6.93 5.78 -0.11
N HIS A 15 6.50 6.54 -1.10
CA HIS A 15 5.24 6.28 -1.80
C HIS A 15 5.51 5.25 -2.89
N VAL A 16 4.87 4.11 -2.78
CA VAL A 16 5.02 2.97 -3.67
C VAL A 16 3.73 2.74 -4.45
N THR A 17 3.87 2.46 -5.74
CA THR A 17 2.75 2.08 -6.60
C THR A 17 3.06 0.77 -7.34
N LEU A 18 2.11 -0.17 -7.28
CA LEU A 18 2.07 -1.37 -8.11
C LEU A 18 0.84 -1.32 -9.00
N ARG A 19 0.98 -1.65 -10.28
CA ARG A 19 -0.10 -1.64 -11.26
C ARG A 19 -0.28 -3.00 -11.90
N CYS A 20 -1.55 -3.39 -12.11
CA CYS A 20 -1.88 -4.62 -12.82
C CYS A 20 -1.53 -4.53 -14.30
N ASN A 21 -1.17 -5.68 -14.88
CA ASN A 21 -0.88 -5.79 -16.30
C ASN A 21 -2.11 -5.41 -17.13
N ASN A 22 -1.89 -4.78 -18.28
CA ASN A 22 -2.93 -4.27 -19.19
C ASN A 22 -3.96 -3.35 -18.52
N ARG A 23 -3.69 -2.83 -17.34
CA ARG A 23 -4.62 -2.03 -16.51
C ARG A 23 -5.95 -2.74 -16.25
N GLU A 24 -5.96 -4.06 -16.25
CA GLU A 24 -7.15 -4.85 -15.96
C GLU A 24 -7.68 -4.59 -14.55
N PHE A 25 -9.00 -4.52 -14.39
CA PHE A 25 -9.67 -4.40 -13.10
C PHE A 25 -9.71 -5.76 -12.40
N LEU A 26 -8.58 -6.15 -11.82
CA LEU A 26 -8.41 -7.48 -11.24
C LEU A 26 -8.79 -7.55 -9.77
N PHE A 27 -8.76 -6.42 -9.06
CA PHE A 27 -9.05 -6.40 -7.64
C PHE A 27 -10.56 -6.34 -7.38
N SER A 28 -11.04 -7.32 -6.66
CA SER A 28 -12.35 -7.42 -6.05
C SER A 28 -12.19 -7.64 -4.55
N GLU A 29 -13.25 -7.63 -3.78
CA GLU A 29 -13.20 -7.80 -2.34
C GLU A 29 -12.34 -8.98 -1.85
N PRO A 30 -12.47 -10.21 -2.37
CA PRO A 30 -11.62 -11.32 -1.96
C PRO A 30 -10.12 -11.09 -2.22
N SER A 31 -9.79 -10.48 -3.34
CA SER A 31 -8.38 -10.19 -3.69
C SER A 31 -7.82 -9.01 -2.90
N MET A 32 -8.64 -8.03 -2.55
CA MET A 32 -8.24 -6.93 -1.67
C MET A 32 -7.94 -7.43 -0.26
N LYS A 33 -8.80 -8.29 0.32
CA LYS A 33 -8.53 -8.98 1.59
C LYS A 33 -7.24 -9.79 1.54
N LEU A 34 -7.03 -10.51 0.45
CA LEU A 34 -5.79 -11.26 0.22
C LEU A 34 -4.56 -10.36 0.18
N PHE A 35 -4.65 -9.19 -0.45
CA PHE A 35 -3.53 -8.24 -0.50
C PHE A 35 -3.21 -7.70 0.89
N LEU A 36 -4.20 -7.36 1.69
CA LEU A 36 -4.03 -6.90 3.07
C LEU A 36 -3.38 -7.97 3.96
N ASP A 37 -3.76 -9.24 3.82
CA ASP A 37 -3.10 -10.35 4.52
C ASP A 37 -1.62 -10.49 4.14
N VAL A 38 -1.30 -10.38 2.84
CA VAL A 38 0.10 -10.40 2.38
C VAL A 38 0.87 -9.19 2.91
N LEU A 39 0.26 -8.03 2.94
CA LEU A 39 0.86 -6.80 3.43
C LEU A 39 1.16 -6.88 4.94
N GLN A 40 0.24 -7.44 5.74
CA GLN A 40 0.46 -7.69 7.16
C GLN A 40 1.65 -8.62 7.39
N LYS A 41 1.69 -9.74 6.69
CA LYS A 41 2.80 -10.70 6.79
C LYS A 41 4.15 -10.10 6.36
N ALA A 42 4.14 -9.17 5.41
CA ALA A 42 5.35 -8.44 5.02
C ALA A 42 5.85 -7.54 6.16
N ARG A 43 4.95 -6.88 6.88
CA ARG A 43 5.32 -6.05 8.05
C ARG A 43 5.91 -6.89 9.19
N ASP A 44 5.39 -8.08 9.39
CA ASP A 44 5.92 -9.01 10.40
C ASP A 44 7.31 -9.55 10.03
N LYS A 45 7.60 -9.60 8.72
CA LYS A 45 8.84 -10.17 8.17
C LYS A 45 9.95 -9.17 7.94
N PHE A 46 9.60 -7.94 7.56
CA PHE A 46 10.56 -6.90 7.18
C PHE A 46 10.45 -5.67 8.09
N PRO A 47 11.55 -4.95 8.34
CA PRO A 47 11.52 -3.71 9.11
C PRO A 47 10.83 -2.59 8.30
N LEU A 48 9.51 -2.66 8.20
CA LEU A 48 8.63 -1.73 7.50
C LEU A 48 7.64 -1.11 8.48
N ALA A 49 7.44 0.19 8.39
CA ALA A 49 6.31 0.86 9.00
C ALA A 49 5.35 1.33 7.90
N LEU A 50 4.13 0.83 7.91
CA LEU A 50 3.08 1.26 6.98
C LEU A 50 2.34 2.45 7.59
N TYR A 51 2.29 3.56 6.86
CA TYR A 51 1.61 4.79 7.28
C TYR A 51 0.24 4.95 6.61
N ASN A 52 0.12 4.52 5.37
CA ASN A 52 -1.14 4.56 4.65
C ASN A 52 -1.12 3.60 3.46
N TYR A 53 -2.30 3.25 2.97
CA TYR A 53 -2.49 2.46 1.75
C TYR A 53 -3.79 2.85 1.06
N CYS A 54 -3.87 2.57 -0.23
CA CYS A 54 -5.11 2.61 -1.00
C CYS A 54 -5.08 1.50 -2.06
N LEU A 55 -6.00 0.55 -1.95
CA LEU A 55 -6.14 -0.54 -2.91
C LEU A 55 -7.20 -0.15 -3.93
N MET A 56 -6.78 0.19 -5.13
CA MET A 56 -7.67 0.50 -6.24
C MET A 56 -7.96 -0.77 -7.05
N THR A 57 -8.88 -0.70 -7.99
CA THR A 57 -9.31 -1.86 -8.78
C THR A 57 -8.22 -2.46 -9.69
N ASN A 58 -7.23 -1.67 -10.09
CA ASN A 58 -6.14 -2.10 -10.99
C ASN A 58 -4.74 -1.67 -10.54
N HIS A 59 -4.61 -1.05 -9.39
CA HIS A 59 -3.33 -0.67 -8.82
C HIS A 59 -3.44 -0.46 -7.32
N VAL A 60 -2.31 -0.43 -6.65
CA VAL A 60 -2.23 -0.16 -5.21
C VAL A 60 -1.24 0.96 -4.92
N HIS A 61 -1.57 1.77 -3.94
CA HIS A 61 -0.69 2.77 -3.35
C HIS A 61 -0.36 2.37 -1.93
N LEU A 62 0.93 2.47 -1.57
CA LEU A 62 1.43 2.15 -0.25
C LEU A 62 2.38 3.26 0.20
N LEU A 63 2.28 3.66 1.46
CA LEU A 63 3.18 4.63 2.07
C LEU A 63 3.95 3.94 3.19
N PHE A 64 5.22 3.63 2.95
CA PHE A 64 6.11 2.91 3.86
C PHE A 64 7.26 3.78 4.34
N LYS A 65 7.62 3.64 5.61
CA LYS A 65 8.95 3.97 6.12
C LYS A 65 9.76 2.68 6.21
N VAL A 66 10.95 2.66 5.62
CA VAL A 66 11.83 1.48 5.62
C VAL A 66 12.84 1.56 6.76
N GLY A 67 13.19 0.41 7.35
CA GLY A 67 14.16 0.38 8.45
C GLY A 67 15.61 0.45 8.01
N CYS A 68 15.92 -0.10 6.81
CA CYS A 68 17.28 -0.08 6.24
C CYS A 68 17.23 -0.06 4.70
N ASP A 69 18.39 0.19 4.09
CA ASP A 69 18.51 0.53 2.66
C ASP A 69 17.92 -0.51 1.71
N ASP A 70 18.14 -1.79 1.95
CA ASP A 70 17.69 -2.86 1.05
C ASP A 70 16.25 -3.34 1.31
N THR A 71 15.63 -2.85 2.38
CA THR A 71 14.33 -3.33 2.83
C THR A 71 13.24 -3.16 1.76
N LEU A 72 13.18 -2.00 1.11
CA LEU A 72 12.11 -1.68 0.17
C LEU A 72 12.05 -2.67 -0.99
N SER A 73 13.19 -2.87 -1.66
CA SER A 73 13.26 -3.75 -2.84
C SER A 73 12.94 -5.20 -2.49
N THR A 74 13.48 -5.69 -1.38
CA THR A 74 13.28 -7.06 -0.89
C THR A 74 11.84 -7.30 -0.47
N ALA A 75 11.27 -6.39 0.30
CA ALA A 75 9.89 -6.48 0.76
C ALA A 75 8.89 -6.39 -0.39
N MET A 76 9.09 -5.44 -1.32
CA MET A 76 8.20 -5.29 -2.47
C MET A 76 8.28 -6.46 -3.44
N HIS A 77 9.46 -7.05 -3.62
CA HIS A 77 9.60 -8.29 -4.39
C HIS A 77 8.82 -9.44 -3.71
N TRP A 78 8.95 -9.57 -2.41
CA TRP A 78 8.22 -10.59 -1.65
C TRP A 78 6.70 -10.38 -1.71
N ILE A 79 6.21 -9.14 -1.47
CA ILE A 79 4.79 -8.78 -1.53
C ILE A 79 4.21 -9.11 -2.91
N SER A 80 4.83 -8.60 -3.97
CA SER A 80 4.34 -8.78 -5.33
C SER A 80 4.32 -10.24 -5.76
N THR A 81 5.35 -11.01 -5.42
CA THR A 81 5.43 -12.44 -5.73
C THR A 81 4.40 -13.25 -4.95
N ARG A 82 4.31 -13.05 -3.63
CA ARG A 82 3.36 -13.76 -2.77
C ARG A 82 1.92 -13.48 -3.16
N PHE A 83 1.61 -12.21 -3.40
CA PHE A 83 0.27 -11.85 -3.84
C PHE A 83 -0.07 -12.46 -5.19
N SER A 84 0.81 -12.36 -6.19
CA SER A 84 0.57 -12.92 -7.53
C SER A 84 0.32 -14.43 -7.49
N GLN A 85 1.12 -15.18 -6.73
CA GLN A 85 0.95 -16.62 -6.58
C GLN A 85 -0.41 -16.99 -5.97
N ARG A 86 -0.81 -16.29 -4.90
CA ARG A 86 -2.07 -16.55 -4.20
C ARG A 86 -3.27 -16.06 -5.01
N PHE A 87 -3.15 -14.92 -5.67
CA PHE A 87 -4.17 -14.36 -6.55
C PHE A 87 -4.44 -15.27 -7.74
N ASN A 88 -3.38 -15.74 -8.43
CA ASN A 88 -3.53 -16.64 -9.57
C ASN A 88 -4.20 -17.95 -9.15
N ARG A 89 -3.85 -18.49 -7.98
CA ARG A 89 -4.53 -19.67 -7.43
C ARG A 89 -6.00 -19.41 -7.09
N LEU A 90 -6.31 -18.26 -6.49
CA LEU A 90 -7.67 -17.88 -6.13
C LEU A 90 -8.58 -17.73 -7.36
N ARG A 91 -8.01 -17.28 -8.48
CA ARG A 91 -8.73 -16.96 -9.72
C ARG A 91 -8.56 -18.03 -10.81
N ASP A 92 -7.92 -19.15 -10.52
CA ASP A 92 -7.53 -20.18 -11.51
C ASP A 92 -6.87 -19.55 -12.75
N ARG A 93 -5.91 -18.66 -12.49
CA ARG A 93 -5.26 -17.81 -13.49
C ARG A 93 -3.78 -18.14 -13.58
N HIS A 94 -3.21 -17.96 -14.77
CA HIS A 94 -1.78 -18.12 -15.05
C HIS A 94 -1.18 -16.83 -15.59
N GLY A 95 0.14 -16.70 -15.48
CA GLY A 95 0.88 -15.59 -16.07
C GLY A 95 1.08 -14.39 -15.14
N HIS A 96 1.60 -13.31 -15.73
CA HIS A 96 1.98 -12.12 -14.99
C HIS A 96 0.75 -11.33 -14.53
N LEU A 97 0.77 -10.92 -13.26
CA LEU A 97 -0.25 -10.06 -12.68
C LEU A 97 0.13 -8.58 -12.82
N TRP A 98 1.39 -8.26 -12.58
CA TRP A 98 1.89 -6.90 -12.53
C TRP A 98 2.45 -6.44 -13.87
N GLU A 99 2.19 -5.20 -14.26
CA GLU A 99 2.71 -4.56 -15.48
C GLU A 99 4.24 -4.50 -15.48
N GLY A 100 4.85 -4.50 -14.30
CA GLY A 100 6.28 -4.47 -14.14
C GLY A 100 6.68 -4.36 -12.68
N ARG A 101 7.90 -3.85 -12.45
CA ARG A 101 8.34 -3.57 -11.09
C ARG A 101 7.54 -2.41 -10.50
N PHE A 102 7.38 -2.39 -9.18
CA PHE A 102 6.80 -1.25 -8.47
C PHE A 102 7.53 0.06 -8.80
N ARG A 103 6.83 1.16 -8.74
CA ARG A 103 7.39 2.52 -8.76
C ARG A 103 7.48 3.00 -7.32
N SER A 104 8.53 3.76 -7.00
CA SER A 104 8.66 4.40 -5.70
C SER A 104 9.21 5.80 -5.83
N THR A 105 8.70 6.69 -5.00
CA THR A 105 9.18 8.07 -4.83
C THR A 105 9.43 8.28 -3.35
N ILE A 106 10.58 8.86 -3.01
CA ILE A 106 10.87 9.28 -1.63
C ILE A 106 9.98 10.47 -1.31
N VAL A 107 9.31 10.38 -0.18
CA VAL A 107 8.48 11.44 0.40
C VAL A 107 9.29 12.08 1.52
N GLU A 108 9.65 13.35 1.35
CA GLU A 108 10.30 14.11 2.40
C GLU A 108 9.34 14.28 3.57
N GLU A 109 9.86 14.11 4.77
CA GLU A 109 9.09 14.33 6.00
C GLU A 109 8.68 15.80 6.01
N ASP A 110 7.55 16.17 6.58
CA ASP A 110 6.88 17.46 6.71
C ASP A 110 5.73 17.72 5.74
N SER A 111 5.79 18.76 4.91
CA SER A 111 4.67 19.18 4.08
C SER A 111 4.27 18.16 3.00
N TYR A 112 5.24 17.41 2.47
CA TYR A 112 4.99 16.37 1.46
C TYR A 112 4.36 15.12 2.04
N PHE A 113 4.64 14.78 3.29
CA PHE A 113 4.03 13.64 3.98
C PHE A 113 2.50 13.79 4.03
N PHE A 114 2.00 14.91 4.55
CA PHE A 114 0.56 15.13 4.65
C PHE A 114 -0.12 15.22 3.28
N ARG A 115 0.55 15.79 2.29
CA ARG A 115 0.05 15.80 0.90
C ARG A 115 -0.05 14.39 0.34
N CYS A 116 0.93 13.54 0.61
CA CYS A 116 0.91 12.14 0.18
C CYS A 116 -0.20 11.35 0.88
N MET A 117 -0.39 11.53 2.19
CA MET A 117 -1.49 10.94 2.95
C MET A 117 -2.83 11.32 2.33
N THR A 118 -3.08 12.62 2.16
CA THR A 118 -4.30 13.15 1.54
C THR A 118 -4.49 12.64 0.11
N TYR A 119 -3.41 12.56 -0.67
CA TYR A 119 -3.45 12.03 -2.02
C TYR A 119 -3.92 10.57 -2.04
N LEU A 120 -3.39 9.73 -1.15
CA LEU A 120 -3.81 8.33 -1.06
C LEU A 120 -5.29 8.23 -0.65
N ASP A 121 -5.71 9.00 0.33
CA ASP A 121 -7.09 9.00 0.84
C ASP A 121 -8.11 9.44 -0.21
N LEU A 122 -7.74 10.41 -1.04
CA LEU A 122 -8.62 10.96 -2.08
C LEU A 122 -8.61 10.16 -3.39
N ASN A 123 -7.75 9.15 -3.55
CA ASN A 123 -7.70 8.38 -4.79
C ASN A 123 -9.06 7.78 -5.20
N PRO A 124 -9.82 7.12 -4.30
CA PRO A 124 -11.12 6.56 -4.65
C PRO A 124 -12.14 7.64 -5.05
N VAL A 125 -12.08 8.81 -4.41
CA VAL A 125 -12.96 9.93 -4.72
C VAL A 125 -12.63 10.51 -6.08
N ARG A 126 -11.36 10.75 -6.38
CA ARG A 126 -10.90 11.24 -7.70
C ARG A 126 -11.20 10.27 -8.83
N ALA A 127 -11.22 8.97 -8.53
CA ALA A 127 -11.60 7.94 -9.50
C ALA A 127 -13.13 7.77 -9.65
N GLY A 128 -13.93 8.52 -8.89
CA GLY A 128 -15.40 8.43 -8.91
C GLY A 128 -15.94 7.13 -8.31
N ILE A 129 -15.15 6.41 -7.50
CA ILE A 129 -15.53 5.13 -6.89
C ILE A 129 -16.26 5.36 -5.57
N ALA A 130 -15.94 6.43 -4.87
CA ALA A 130 -16.52 6.78 -3.58
C ALA A 130 -16.84 8.28 -3.51
N ALA A 131 -17.85 8.67 -2.74
CA ALA A 131 -18.18 10.08 -2.51
C ALA A 131 -17.21 10.73 -1.54
N THR A 132 -16.81 10.00 -0.50
CA THR A 132 -15.80 10.44 0.48
C THR A 132 -14.78 9.34 0.73
N PRO A 133 -13.59 9.65 1.30
CA PRO A 133 -12.61 8.61 1.66
C PRO A 133 -13.15 7.59 2.68
N LEU A 134 -14.09 7.97 3.53
CA LEU A 134 -14.71 7.08 4.52
C LEU A 134 -15.63 6.02 3.89
N ASP A 135 -16.17 6.31 2.71
CA ASP A 135 -17.04 5.40 1.96
C ASP A 135 -16.26 4.26 1.27
N TYR A 136 -14.92 4.37 1.23
CA TYR A 136 -14.08 3.39 0.56
C TYR A 136 -13.34 2.51 1.59
N PRO A 137 -13.74 1.23 1.74
CA PRO A 137 -13.20 0.37 2.79
C PRO A 137 -11.75 -0.08 2.57
N TRP A 138 -11.22 0.09 1.37
CA TRP A 138 -9.89 -0.42 0.97
C TRP A 138 -8.80 0.65 1.00
N CYS A 139 -8.95 1.66 1.85
CA CYS A 139 -7.91 2.65 2.12
C CYS A 139 -7.66 2.81 3.62
N GLY A 140 -6.45 3.24 3.95
CA GLY A 140 -6.01 3.41 5.33
C GLY A 140 -6.73 4.54 6.08
N HIS A 141 -7.33 5.49 5.38
CA HIS A 141 -8.09 6.59 5.98
C HIS A 141 -9.18 6.08 6.94
N ARG A 142 -9.96 5.10 6.48
CA ARG A 142 -11.00 4.47 7.30
C ARG A 142 -10.40 3.72 8.49
N ALA A 143 -9.30 2.98 8.27
CA ALA A 143 -8.63 2.24 9.33
C ALA A 143 -8.02 3.14 10.42
N LEU A 144 -7.69 4.40 10.09
CA LEU A 144 -7.18 5.38 11.06
C LEU A 144 -8.27 6.07 11.88
N ARG A 145 -9.51 6.10 11.37
CA ARG A 145 -10.62 6.84 11.99
C ARG A 145 -11.68 5.97 12.66
N ASP A 146 -11.77 4.72 12.28
CA ASP A 146 -12.81 3.80 12.74
C ASP A 146 -12.18 2.71 13.61
N GLU A 147 -12.37 2.80 14.93
CA GLU A 147 -11.91 1.79 15.87
C GLU A 147 -12.59 0.43 15.63
N ASP A 148 -13.80 0.40 15.06
CA ASP A 148 -14.48 -0.83 14.64
C ASP A 148 -14.02 -1.35 13.27
N ALA A 149 -13.59 -0.50 12.35
CA ALA A 149 -12.97 -0.94 11.10
C ALA A 149 -11.59 -1.57 11.34
N THR A 150 -10.89 -1.19 12.41
CA THR A 150 -9.73 -1.93 12.92
C THR A 150 -10.08 -3.37 13.25
N ARG A 151 -11.26 -3.70 13.66
CA ARG A 151 -11.71 -5.09 13.93
C ARG A 151 -12.02 -5.90 12.67
N THR A 152 -12.46 -5.29 11.60
CA THR A 152 -12.94 -5.98 10.37
C THR A 152 -11.89 -6.01 9.25
N LEU A 153 -11.01 -4.99 9.18
CA LEU A 153 -9.83 -4.93 8.30
C LEU A 153 -8.53 -5.07 9.12
N SER A 154 -8.63 -5.40 10.34
CA SER A 154 -7.89 -5.01 11.53
C SER A 154 -6.66 -5.81 11.82
N GLN A 155 -5.98 -6.27 10.86
CA GLN A 155 -4.65 -6.80 11.13
C GLN A 155 -3.53 -5.84 10.71
N ILE A 156 -3.87 -4.77 10.01
CA ILE A 156 -2.87 -3.77 9.62
C ILE A 156 -2.89 -2.59 10.57
N GLN A 157 -2.03 -2.62 11.57
CA GLN A 157 -1.77 -1.47 12.40
C GLN A 157 -1.01 -0.42 11.58
N LEU A 158 -1.68 0.70 11.27
CA LEU A 158 -1.01 1.86 10.69
C LEU A 158 -0.25 2.60 11.79
N LYS A 159 0.96 3.07 11.49
CA LYS A 159 1.63 4.03 12.37
C LYS A 159 1.01 5.40 12.19
N VAL A 160 0.59 5.99 13.30
CA VAL A 160 0.24 7.41 13.35
C VAL A 160 1.54 8.21 13.38
N PRO A 161 1.68 9.29 12.60
CA PRO A 161 2.85 10.16 12.70
C PRO A 161 2.98 10.71 14.12
N GLU A 162 4.18 10.70 14.66
CA GLU A 162 4.49 11.40 15.91
C GLU A 162 4.31 12.91 15.65
N GLY A 163 3.40 13.55 16.36
CA GLY A 163 3.16 14.98 16.24
C GLY A 163 1.72 15.42 15.94
N VAL A 164 0.80 14.49 15.64
CA VAL A 164 -0.63 14.78 15.67
C VAL A 164 -1.12 14.54 17.10
N GLY A 165 -0.60 15.37 18.01
CA GLY A 165 -1.02 15.39 19.39
C GLY A 165 -2.48 15.83 19.49
N SER A 166 -3.23 15.11 20.28
CA SER A 166 -4.53 15.45 20.82
C SER A 166 -4.64 16.95 21.14
N GLY A 167 -5.18 17.71 20.19
CA GLY A 167 -5.74 19.01 20.48
C GLY A 167 -7.07 18.79 21.17
N SER A 168 -7.06 19.04 22.47
CA SER A 168 -8.27 19.16 23.31
C SER A 168 -9.24 20.19 22.77
#